data_efadfd59b6f054704d6590d110ed28a7
#
_entry.id   efadfd59b6f054704d6590d110ed28a7
#
_cell.length_a   1.000
_cell.length_b   1.000
_cell.length_c   1.000
_cell.angle_alpha   90.00
_cell.angle_beta   90.00
_cell.angle_gamma   90.00
#
_symmetry.space_group_name_H-M   'P 1'
#
loop_
_entity.id
_entity.type
_entity.pdbx_description
1 polymer ?
#
loop_
_entity_poly.entity_id
_entity_poly.type
_entity_poly.pdbx_seq_one_letter_code
_entity_poly.pdbx_strand_id
1 'polypeptide(L)'
;MSFSTVKSAAMEGLAVEMVYVEADVSNGLPIFHMVGYLSSEVKEAAERVRSAVRNSGLEFPAKRVVINLSPATMRKRGASFDLPIAVAILTSLGVLQQNRRVKDCMIIGELGLDGQVRKVPGILSMVSEAKARKVTSCIVPRENEKEAELVEGVRIIAVGSLRECISYLEHGNRTGGERRYLGEKESDKIEDSGKVGEEVPDFADLYGQENVRRAAEIAVAGGHNLLMVGPPGSGKTMTAKCMAGILPPMNYEESMELTKLYSVMGMLDGKEPLISRRPFREVHHTATRAALIGGGIVPRPGEISLAHSGILFLDELPEFKRSVLEVLRQPLEQRSIQITRTSGNYIFPADFMLVSAMNTCPCGKFPSTACTCTPAQIQAYLSKISQPFLDRIDLSVEASKVEYRDLVKESVSCPESSAVIKARVCEARKRQKTRYQNTKIQCNAMLHGAELSKYCRLNKEEMRLMGQAYDVLNLTARSYHRILKVARTIADLDYSEEIKLEHLQEAIGYRTLDKKYWGRYV
;
A
#
# COMPACT_ATOMS: atom_id res chain seq x y z
N MET A 1 44.98 -7.09 -13.37
CA MET A 1 44.07 -6.37 -14.29
C MET A 1 43.69 -5.08 -13.61
N SER A 2 43.68 -3.94 -14.27
CA SER A 2 43.34 -2.65 -13.63
C SER A 2 41.85 -2.33 -13.62
N PHE A 3 41.04 -3.14 -14.27
CA PHE A 3 39.58 -2.89 -14.47
C PHE A 3 38.73 -4.06 -14.01
N SER A 4 37.58 -3.74 -13.39
CA SER A 4 36.58 -4.70 -12.97
C SER A 4 35.19 -4.13 -13.09
N THR A 5 34.18 -5.00 -13.18
CA THR A 5 32.76 -4.63 -13.23
C THR A 5 31.95 -5.53 -12.30
N VAL A 6 31.08 -4.92 -11.47
CA VAL A 6 30.15 -5.58 -10.54
C VAL A 6 28.73 -5.09 -10.81
N LYS A 7 27.78 -6.02 -10.79
CA LYS A 7 26.35 -5.68 -10.95
C LYS A 7 25.77 -5.24 -9.61
N SER A 8 24.97 -4.19 -9.65
CA SER A 8 24.19 -3.67 -8.54
C SER A 8 22.84 -3.15 -9.06
N ALA A 9 22.04 -2.52 -8.19
CA ALA A 9 20.76 -1.94 -8.57
C ALA A 9 20.54 -0.59 -7.88
N ALA A 10 19.80 0.28 -8.55
CA ALA A 10 19.37 1.56 -8.01
C ALA A 10 17.84 1.65 -8.06
N MET A 11 17.24 2.30 -7.07
CA MET A 11 15.82 2.54 -7.04
C MET A 11 15.46 3.96 -7.49
N GLU A 12 14.39 4.06 -8.28
CA GLU A 12 13.74 5.32 -8.62
C GLU A 12 12.23 5.21 -8.36
N GLY A 13 11.81 5.63 -7.16
CA GLY A 13 10.47 5.32 -6.64
C GLY A 13 10.32 3.83 -6.35
N LEU A 14 9.41 3.15 -7.03
CA LEU A 14 9.25 1.69 -6.99
C LEU A 14 9.98 0.98 -8.13
N ALA A 15 10.39 1.72 -9.17
CA ALA A 15 11.14 1.16 -10.28
C ALA A 15 12.60 0.89 -9.88
N VAL A 16 13.16 -0.15 -10.45
CA VAL A 16 14.56 -0.55 -10.23
C VAL A 16 15.30 -0.57 -11.55
N GLU A 17 16.49 -0.03 -11.55
CA GLU A 17 17.40 -0.03 -12.71
C GLU A 17 18.69 -0.75 -12.34
N MET A 18 19.18 -1.59 -13.24
CA MET A 18 20.48 -2.24 -13.05
C MET A 18 21.61 -1.21 -13.15
N VAL A 19 22.55 -1.29 -12.22
CA VAL A 19 23.73 -0.43 -12.18
C VAL A 19 24.99 -1.30 -12.29
N TYR A 20 25.88 -0.89 -13.16
CA TYR A 20 27.21 -1.49 -13.28
C TYR A 20 28.21 -0.61 -12.54
N VAL A 21 28.81 -1.18 -11.52
CA VAL A 21 29.90 -0.56 -10.74
C VAL A 21 31.21 -0.96 -11.37
N GLU A 22 31.84 -0.02 -12.05
CA GLU A 22 33.09 -0.21 -12.74
C GLU A 22 34.21 0.42 -11.91
N ALA A 23 35.29 -0.32 -11.67
CA ALA A 23 36.46 0.16 -10.95
C ALA A 23 37.73 0.06 -11.83
N ASP A 24 38.45 1.14 -11.92
CA ASP A 24 39.80 1.19 -12.48
C ASP A 24 40.80 1.64 -11.41
N VAL A 25 41.79 0.81 -11.15
CA VAL A 25 42.88 1.11 -10.19
C VAL A 25 44.19 1.15 -10.93
N SER A 26 44.76 2.34 -11.04
CA SER A 26 45.99 2.61 -11.79
C SER A 26 47.09 3.26 -10.91
N ASN A 27 48.35 3.18 -11.36
CA ASN A 27 49.43 3.89 -10.69
C ASN A 27 49.26 5.40 -10.86
N GLY A 28 49.52 6.17 -9.81
CA GLY A 28 49.39 7.63 -9.82
C GLY A 28 49.17 8.20 -8.41
N LEU A 29 48.85 9.48 -8.34
CA LEU A 29 48.52 10.12 -7.08
C LEU A 29 47.36 9.41 -6.38
N PRO A 30 47.41 9.19 -5.06
CA PRO A 30 46.35 8.51 -4.31
C PRO A 30 45.06 9.34 -4.26
N ILE A 31 44.25 9.22 -5.29
CA ILE A 31 42.96 9.92 -5.42
C ILE A 31 41.84 8.88 -5.57
N PHE A 32 40.73 9.07 -4.84
CA PHE A 32 39.50 8.31 -5.04
C PHE A 32 38.52 9.21 -5.79
N HIS A 33 38.24 8.89 -7.04
CA HIS A 33 37.37 9.67 -7.90
C HIS A 33 36.11 8.87 -8.28
N MET A 34 34.93 9.47 -8.11
CA MET A 34 33.66 8.84 -8.47
C MET A 34 33.02 9.58 -9.64
N VAL A 35 32.63 8.82 -10.67
CA VAL A 35 32.03 9.31 -11.91
C VAL A 35 30.60 8.79 -12.03
N GLY A 36 29.73 9.60 -12.64
CA GLY A 36 28.32 9.30 -12.86
C GLY A 36 27.41 10.39 -12.29
N TYR A 37 26.10 10.21 -12.45
CA TYR A 37 25.12 11.13 -11.87
C TYR A 37 24.80 10.69 -10.43
N LEU A 38 25.56 11.22 -9.46
CA LEU A 38 25.62 10.76 -8.07
C LEU A 38 25.03 11.79 -7.10
N SER A 39 24.34 11.32 -6.07
CA SER A 39 23.99 12.13 -4.91
C SER A 39 25.19 12.32 -3.96
N SER A 40 25.04 13.21 -2.96
CA SER A 40 26.07 13.44 -1.93
C SER A 40 26.38 12.16 -1.15
N GLU A 41 25.35 11.40 -0.77
CA GLU A 41 25.51 10.16 0.00
C GLU A 41 26.35 9.12 -0.75
N VAL A 42 26.18 9.03 -2.08
CA VAL A 42 26.99 8.12 -2.92
C VAL A 42 28.43 8.61 -3.05
N LYS A 43 28.65 9.93 -3.11
CA LYS A 43 30.03 10.47 -3.15
C LYS A 43 30.79 10.22 -1.85
N GLU A 44 30.10 10.23 -0.71
CA GLU A 44 30.66 9.92 0.60
C GLU A 44 31.01 8.43 0.77
N ALA A 45 30.54 7.55 -0.12
CA ALA A 45 30.92 6.13 -0.14
C ALA A 45 32.44 5.93 -0.22
N ALA A 46 33.19 6.86 -0.82
CA ALA A 46 34.63 6.79 -0.90
C ALA A 46 35.29 6.64 0.48
N GLU A 47 34.87 7.40 1.46
CA GLU A 47 35.43 7.35 2.82
C GLU A 47 34.93 6.13 3.60
N ARG A 48 33.65 5.78 3.45
CA ARG A 48 33.09 4.57 4.09
C ARG A 48 33.75 3.31 3.57
N VAL A 49 33.90 3.15 2.26
CA VAL A 49 34.57 2.00 1.62
C VAL A 49 36.01 1.91 2.03
N ARG A 50 36.77 3.03 2.01
CA ARG A 50 38.17 3.06 2.41
C ARG A 50 38.38 2.57 3.85
N SER A 51 37.54 3.06 4.77
CA SER A 51 37.59 2.69 6.19
C SER A 51 37.19 1.24 6.39
N ALA A 52 36.09 0.80 5.76
CA ALA A 52 35.56 -0.56 5.86
C ALA A 52 36.59 -1.60 5.34
N VAL A 53 37.26 -1.35 4.23
CA VAL A 53 38.31 -2.24 3.69
C VAL A 53 39.47 -2.37 4.68
N ARG A 54 40.00 -1.25 5.21
CA ARG A 54 41.09 -1.27 6.21
C ARG A 54 40.69 -2.00 7.49
N ASN A 55 39.50 -1.69 8.03
CA ASN A 55 39.02 -2.29 9.27
C ASN A 55 38.63 -3.78 9.08
N SER A 56 38.45 -4.21 7.84
CA SER A 56 38.31 -5.63 7.48
C SER A 56 39.67 -6.35 7.38
N GLY A 57 40.80 -5.69 7.70
CA GLY A 57 42.15 -6.27 7.65
C GLY A 57 42.73 -6.43 6.25
N LEU A 58 42.23 -5.62 5.28
CA LEU A 58 42.69 -5.58 3.92
C LEU A 58 43.46 -4.26 3.66
N GLU A 59 44.46 -4.30 2.81
CA GLU A 59 45.17 -3.09 2.42
C GLU A 59 44.37 -2.30 1.39
N PHE A 60 44.12 -1.02 1.68
CA PHE A 60 43.60 -0.10 0.69
C PHE A 60 44.76 0.57 -0.05
N PRO A 61 44.79 0.50 -1.40
CA PRO A 61 45.97 0.91 -2.16
C PRO A 61 46.19 2.42 -2.13
N ALA A 62 47.44 2.84 -2.00
CA ALA A 62 47.91 4.20 -2.26
C ALA A 62 48.04 4.46 -3.77
N LYS A 63 46.96 4.25 -4.52
CA LYS A 63 46.89 4.35 -5.99
C LYS A 63 45.72 5.26 -6.40
N ARG A 64 45.67 5.60 -7.68
CA ARG A 64 44.51 6.28 -8.27
C ARG A 64 43.38 5.28 -8.44
N VAL A 65 42.25 5.54 -7.79
CA VAL A 65 41.02 4.74 -7.86
C VAL A 65 39.93 5.57 -8.55
N VAL A 66 39.38 5.05 -9.64
CA VAL A 66 38.27 5.67 -10.36
C VAL A 66 37.11 4.68 -10.35
N ILE A 67 35.96 5.13 -9.85
CA ILE A 67 34.71 4.35 -9.83
C ILE A 67 33.68 5.03 -10.74
N ASN A 68 33.15 4.28 -11.69
CA ASN A 68 32.03 4.73 -12.53
C ASN A 68 30.76 3.93 -12.22
N LEU A 69 29.66 4.62 -11.97
CA LEU A 69 28.33 4.01 -11.76
C LEU A 69 27.46 4.21 -13.02
N SER A 70 27.48 3.23 -13.91
CA SER A 70 26.77 3.24 -15.18
C SER A 70 25.34 2.64 -15.04
N PRO A 71 24.32 3.16 -15.76
CA PRO A 71 24.34 4.25 -16.73
C PRO A 71 24.33 5.64 -16.06
N ALA A 72 24.86 6.65 -16.74
CA ALA A 72 24.90 8.03 -16.22
C ALA A 72 23.57 8.78 -16.33
N THR A 73 22.58 8.21 -17.02
CA THR A 73 21.26 8.81 -17.25
C THR A 73 20.39 8.88 -15.98
N MET A 74 20.65 8.00 -15.01
CA MET A 74 19.88 7.88 -13.76
C MET A 74 20.71 8.38 -12.58
N ARG A 75 20.09 9.13 -11.67
CA ARG A 75 20.72 9.59 -10.43
C ARG A 75 20.81 8.47 -9.40
N LYS A 76 22.04 8.06 -9.04
CA LYS A 76 22.28 7.08 -7.98
C LYS A 76 22.19 7.76 -6.62
N ARG A 77 21.52 7.09 -5.67
CA ARG A 77 21.22 7.61 -4.34
C ARG A 77 21.38 6.53 -3.27
N GLY A 78 21.62 6.98 -2.03
CA GLY A 78 21.75 6.09 -0.87
C GLY A 78 23.11 5.40 -0.79
N ALA A 79 23.28 4.58 0.23
CA ALA A 79 24.53 3.90 0.55
C ALA A 79 24.59 2.43 0.07
N SER A 80 23.58 1.96 -0.68
CA SER A 80 23.49 0.58 -1.16
C SER A 80 24.62 0.15 -2.09
N PHE A 81 25.39 1.12 -2.59
CA PHE A 81 26.53 0.90 -3.49
C PHE A 81 27.86 0.68 -2.77
N ASP A 82 27.94 0.86 -1.46
CA ASP A 82 29.20 0.76 -0.72
C ASP A 82 29.83 -0.63 -0.87
N LEU A 83 29.04 -1.70 -0.64
CA LEU A 83 29.52 -3.07 -0.78
C LEU A 83 29.95 -3.42 -2.22
N PRO A 84 29.16 -3.16 -3.27
CA PRO A 84 29.59 -3.43 -4.64
C PRO A 84 30.80 -2.58 -5.08
N ILE A 85 30.96 -1.35 -4.58
CA ILE A 85 32.15 -0.52 -4.84
C ILE A 85 33.38 -1.17 -4.19
N ALA A 86 33.30 -1.62 -2.94
CA ALA A 86 34.38 -2.32 -2.26
C ALA A 86 34.81 -3.58 -3.03
N VAL A 87 33.85 -4.40 -3.44
CA VAL A 87 34.10 -5.62 -4.23
C VAL A 87 34.75 -5.28 -5.57
N ALA A 88 34.27 -4.24 -6.28
CA ALA A 88 34.87 -3.82 -7.54
C ALA A 88 36.30 -3.38 -7.37
N ILE A 89 36.62 -2.58 -6.35
CA ILE A 89 38.02 -2.16 -6.07
C ILE A 89 38.90 -3.36 -5.77
N LEU A 90 38.51 -4.27 -4.89
CA LEU A 90 39.27 -5.45 -4.51
C LEU A 90 39.50 -6.39 -5.70
N THR A 91 38.51 -6.50 -6.59
CA THR A 91 38.63 -7.27 -7.84
C THR A 91 39.61 -6.60 -8.81
N SER A 92 39.56 -5.28 -8.98
CA SER A 92 40.49 -4.53 -9.83
C SER A 92 41.92 -4.61 -9.32
N LEU A 93 42.13 -4.72 -8.01
CA LEU A 93 43.44 -4.92 -7.37
C LEU A 93 43.97 -6.35 -7.52
N GLY A 94 43.17 -7.31 -7.94
CA GLY A 94 43.54 -8.72 -7.98
C GLY A 94 43.51 -9.42 -6.62
N VAL A 95 43.01 -8.77 -5.57
CA VAL A 95 42.74 -9.40 -4.26
C VAL A 95 41.61 -10.41 -4.39
N LEU A 96 40.58 -10.06 -5.15
CA LEU A 96 39.51 -10.98 -5.58
C LEU A 96 39.71 -11.35 -7.04
N GLN A 97 39.61 -12.64 -7.36
CA GLN A 97 39.60 -13.06 -8.76
C GLN A 97 38.27 -12.69 -9.42
N GLN A 98 38.31 -12.16 -10.63
CA GLN A 98 37.11 -11.88 -11.44
C GLN A 98 36.56 -13.21 -12.00
N ASN A 99 36.03 -14.01 -11.09
CA ASN A 99 35.43 -15.32 -11.37
C ASN A 99 33.95 -15.18 -11.80
N ARG A 100 33.34 -16.31 -12.13
CA ARG A 100 31.93 -16.38 -12.53
C ARG A 100 30.99 -15.84 -11.44
N ARG A 101 31.33 -16.01 -10.14
CA ARG A 101 30.48 -15.54 -9.02
C ARG A 101 30.41 -14.03 -8.97
N VAL A 102 31.50 -13.32 -9.22
CA VAL A 102 31.52 -11.85 -9.30
C VAL A 102 30.70 -11.36 -10.49
N LYS A 103 30.79 -12.03 -11.66
CA LYS A 103 30.12 -11.61 -12.90
C LYS A 103 28.63 -11.87 -12.89
N ASP A 104 28.17 -13.00 -12.33
CA ASP A 104 26.79 -13.46 -12.40
C ASP A 104 25.96 -13.05 -11.18
N CYS A 105 26.59 -12.42 -10.17
CA CYS A 105 25.94 -12.01 -8.94
C CYS A 105 25.63 -10.51 -8.96
N MET A 106 24.43 -10.14 -8.48
CA MET A 106 24.10 -8.76 -8.13
C MET A 106 24.46 -8.54 -6.65
N ILE A 107 25.18 -7.47 -6.36
CA ILE A 107 25.67 -7.16 -5.02
C ILE A 107 25.03 -5.87 -4.53
N ILE A 108 24.44 -5.91 -3.34
CA ILE A 108 23.77 -4.76 -2.72
C ILE A 108 24.12 -4.75 -1.24
N GLY A 109 24.48 -3.58 -0.70
CA GLY A 109 24.72 -3.43 0.73
C GLY A 109 25.37 -2.10 1.09
N GLU A 110 25.01 -1.56 2.24
CA GLU A 110 25.67 -0.44 2.87
C GLU A 110 26.82 -0.95 3.75
N LEU A 111 27.94 -0.27 3.77
CA LEU A 111 29.08 -0.61 4.64
C LEU A 111 29.18 0.36 5.81
N GLY A 112 29.21 -0.19 7.02
CA GLY A 112 29.70 0.51 8.19
C GLY A 112 31.22 0.71 8.12
N LEU A 113 31.76 1.70 8.82
CA LEU A 113 33.20 1.95 8.89
C LEU A 113 33.98 0.75 9.47
N ASP A 114 33.31 -0.10 10.25
CA ASP A 114 33.81 -1.34 10.85
C ASP A 114 33.83 -2.53 9.87
N GLY A 115 33.33 -2.34 8.63
CA GLY A 115 33.24 -3.40 7.63
C GLY A 115 31.99 -4.29 7.76
N GLN A 116 31.04 -3.96 8.68
CA GLN A 116 29.75 -4.63 8.74
C GLN A 116 28.85 -4.20 7.59
N VAL A 117 28.05 -5.14 7.08
CA VAL A 117 27.06 -4.90 6.02
C VAL A 117 25.72 -4.62 6.68
N ARG A 118 25.15 -3.45 6.39
CA ARG A 118 23.93 -2.94 7.00
C ARG A 118 22.72 -3.08 6.07
N LYS A 119 21.53 -3.14 6.69
CA LYS A 119 20.21 -3.22 6.01
C LYS A 119 20.04 -2.10 4.99
N VAL A 120 19.44 -2.44 3.83
CA VAL A 120 19.13 -1.52 2.75
C VAL A 120 17.63 -1.59 2.46
N PRO A 121 16.92 -0.45 2.30
CA PRO A 121 15.52 -0.44 1.93
C PRO A 121 15.33 -0.84 0.47
N GLY A 122 14.20 -1.49 0.14
CA GLY A 122 13.81 -1.82 -1.23
C GLY A 122 14.48 -3.06 -1.82
N ILE A 123 15.08 -3.90 -1.00
CA ILE A 123 15.74 -5.15 -1.43
C ILE A 123 14.79 -6.05 -2.21
N LEU A 124 13.53 -6.18 -1.78
CA LEU A 124 12.55 -7.00 -2.47
C LEU A 124 12.35 -6.59 -3.93
N SER A 125 12.26 -5.29 -4.19
CA SER A 125 12.15 -4.75 -5.55
C SER A 125 13.42 -4.99 -6.36
N MET A 126 14.61 -4.78 -5.75
CA MET A 126 15.90 -4.99 -6.42
C MET A 126 16.11 -6.46 -6.80
N VAL A 127 15.79 -7.41 -5.91
CA VAL A 127 15.90 -8.86 -6.20
C VAL A 127 14.83 -9.30 -7.22
N SER A 128 13.63 -8.71 -7.19
CA SER A 128 12.60 -8.95 -8.21
C SER A 128 13.09 -8.54 -9.61
N GLU A 129 13.78 -7.39 -9.73
CA GLU A 129 14.37 -6.94 -11.00
C GLU A 129 15.54 -7.84 -11.42
N ALA A 130 16.37 -8.30 -10.48
CA ALA A 130 17.43 -9.27 -10.75
C ALA A 130 16.86 -10.53 -11.41
N LYS A 131 15.75 -11.07 -10.89
CA LYS A 131 15.03 -12.20 -11.50
C LYS A 131 14.58 -11.88 -12.92
N ALA A 132 13.96 -10.72 -13.14
CA ALA A 132 13.49 -10.30 -14.46
C ALA A 132 14.65 -10.18 -15.48
N ARG A 133 15.84 -9.76 -15.03
CA ARG A 133 17.07 -9.68 -15.83
C ARG A 133 17.86 -11.00 -15.88
N LYS A 134 17.30 -12.11 -15.37
CA LYS A 134 17.94 -13.44 -15.39
C LYS A 134 19.27 -13.50 -14.61
N VAL A 135 19.42 -12.67 -13.58
CA VAL A 135 20.52 -12.77 -12.62
C VAL A 135 20.27 -13.97 -11.73
N THR A 136 21.24 -14.85 -11.60
CA THR A 136 21.07 -16.15 -10.91
C THR A 136 21.25 -16.07 -9.41
N SER A 137 21.99 -15.07 -8.92
CA SER A 137 22.31 -14.93 -7.49
C SER A 137 22.42 -13.46 -7.07
N CYS A 138 22.02 -13.18 -5.82
CA CYS A 138 22.12 -11.85 -5.20
C CYS A 138 22.83 -11.95 -3.85
N ILE A 139 23.83 -11.10 -3.63
CA ILE A 139 24.44 -10.86 -2.31
C ILE A 139 23.71 -9.70 -1.67
N VAL A 140 23.13 -9.94 -0.48
CA VAL A 140 22.31 -8.97 0.26
C VAL A 140 22.76 -8.90 1.73
N PRO A 141 22.45 -7.82 2.44
CA PRO A 141 22.67 -7.74 3.88
C PRO A 141 21.93 -8.85 4.62
N ARG A 142 22.50 -9.41 5.67
CA ARG A 142 21.90 -10.47 6.49
C ARG A 142 20.52 -10.07 7.06
N GLU A 143 20.37 -8.83 7.43
CA GLU A 143 19.09 -8.30 7.92
C GLU A 143 17.97 -8.29 6.87
N ASN A 144 18.32 -8.31 5.56
CA ASN A 144 17.38 -8.37 4.45
C ASN A 144 17.17 -9.79 3.89
N GLU A 145 17.79 -10.83 4.47
CA GLU A 145 17.75 -12.22 3.96
C GLU A 145 16.32 -12.70 3.75
N LYS A 146 15.50 -12.64 4.80
CA LYS A 146 14.11 -13.12 4.76
C LYS A 146 13.25 -12.39 3.73
N GLU A 147 13.47 -11.09 3.59
CA GLU A 147 12.81 -10.23 2.60
C GLU A 147 13.20 -10.63 1.16
N ALA A 148 14.48 -10.86 0.93
CA ALA A 148 15.02 -11.26 -0.37
C ALA A 148 14.58 -12.66 -0.78
N GLU A 149 14.45 -13.60 0.17
CA GLU A 149 14.01 -14.98 -0.04
C GLU A 149 12.55 -15.10 -0.51
N LEU A 150 11.73 -14.04 -0.40
CA LEU A 150 10.38 -14.00 -0.98
C LEU A 150 10.40 -14.08 -2.51
N VAL A 151 11.52 -13.76 -3.15
CA VAL A 151 11.66 -13.84 -4.61
C VAL A 151 12.18 -15.22 -5.00
N GLU A 152 11.29 -16.09 -5.38
CA GLU A 152 11.66 -17.44 -5.86
C GLU A 152 12.50 -17.40 -7.15
N GLY A 153 13.40 -18.35 -7.32
CA GLY A 153 14.20 -18.52 -8.54
C GLY A 153 15.48 -17.69 -8.58
N VAL A 154 15.83 -16.94 -7.53
CA VAL A 154 17.10 -16.26 -7.36
C VAL A 154 17.79 -16.80 -6.11
N ARG A 155 19.07 -17.18 -6.24
CA ARG A 155 19.85 -17.63 -5.09
C ARG A 155 20.26 -16.44 -4.23
N ILE A 156 19.79 -16.40 -2.98
CA ILE A 156 20.12 -15.35 -2.03
C ILE A 156 21.35 -15.76 -1.19
N ILE A 157 22.31 -14.85 -1.09
CA ILE A 157 23.50 -14.97 -0.27
C ILE A 157 23.51 -13.82 0.73
N ALA A 158 23.18 -14.14 1.97
CA ALA A 158 23.16 -13.16 3.05
C ALA A 158 24.54 -13.01 3.68
N VAL A 159 25.02 -11.77 3.78
CA VAL A 159 26.33 -11.45 4.36
C VAL A 159 26.18 -10.40 5.45
N GLY A 160 26.88 -10.61 6.57
CA GLY A 160 26.92 -9.67 7.69
C GLY A 160 28.15 -8.75 7.66
N SER A 161 29.18 -9.08 6.87
CA SER A 161 30.41 -8.30 6.79
C SER A 161 31.06 -8.37 5.40
N LEU A 162 31.94 -7.42 5.10
CA LEU A 162 32.75 -7.41 3.89
C LEU A 162 33.63 -8.69 3.79
N ARG A 163 34.17 -9.18 4.91
CA ARG A 163 34.93 -10.44 4.94
C ARG A 163 34.11 -11.65 4.51
N GLU A 164 32.88 -11.77 4.97
CA GLU A 164 31.99 -12.85 4.56
C GLU A 164 31.67 -12.78 3.07
N CYS A 165 31.44 -11.57 2.54
CA CYS A 165 31.22 -11.34 1.11
C CYS A 165 32.40 -11.83 0.28
N ILE A 166 33.63 -11.44 0.67
CA ILE A 166 34.87 -11.85 0.00
C ILE A 166 35.04 -13.37 0.05
N SER A 167 34.90 -13.97 1.24
CA SER A 167 35.04 -15.43 1.43
C SER A 167 34.05 -16.20 0.54
N TYR A 168 32.80 -15.74 0.43
CA TYR A 168 31.86 -16.35 -0.48
C TYR A 168 32.28 -16.22 -1.96
N LEU A 169 32.72 -15.04 -2.37
CA LEU A 169 33.11 -14.79 -3.76
C LEU A 169 34.34 -15.63 -4.18
N GLU A 170 35.28 -15.88 -3.26
CA GLU A 170 36.47 -16.71 -3.51
C GLU A 170 36.16 -18.20 -3.45
N HIS A 171 35.58 -18.67 -2.36
CA HIS A 171 35.51 -20.09 -2.06
C HIS A 171 34.13 -20.69 -2.34
N GLY A 172 33.06 -19.86 -2.37
CA GLY A 172 31.69 -20.33 -2.55
C GLY A 172 31.08 -20.99 -1.31
N ASN A 173 31.83 -21.01 -0.20
CA ASN A 173 31.35 -21.61 1.05
C ASN A 173 30.43 -20.62 1.77
N ARG A 174 29.22 -21.05 2.09
CA ARG A 174 28.32 -20.35 3.03
C ARG A 174 28.83 -20.58 4.46
N THR A 175 29.03 -19.49 5.19
CA THR A 175 29.12 -19.50 6.66
C THR A 175 27.72 -19.48 7.30
N GLY A 176 26.79 -20.25 6.78
CA GLY A 176 25.42 -20.38 7.27
C GLY A 176 24.67 -21.43 6.46
N GLY A 177 24.02 -22.35 7.14
CA GLY A 177 23.50 -23.61 6.60
C GLY A 177 22.79 -23.53 5.25
N GLU A 178 23.08 -24.51 4.42
CA GLU A 178 22.35 -24.78 3.20
C GLU A 178 20.87 -25.02 3.53
N ARG A 179 20.03 -24.02 3.32
CA ARG A 179 18.60 -24.27 3.13
C ARG A 179 18.37 -24.60 1.66
N ARG A 180 18.11 -25.86 1.39
CA ARG A 180 17.61 -26.36 0.12
C ARG A 180 16.38 -25.55 -0.28
N TYR A 181 16.28 -25.23 -1.56
CA TYR A 181 15.01 -24.93 -2.22
C TYR A 181 13.95 -25.92 -1.72
N LEU A 182 13.06 -25.48 -0.89
CA LEU A 182 11.82 -26.20 -0.65
C LEU A 182 10.98 -25.93 -1.88
N GLY A 183 10.86 -26.98 -2.71
CA GLY A 183 9.96 -26.99 -3.85
C GLY A 183 8.55 -26.67 -3.42
N GLU A 184 7.85 -26.04 -4.36
CA GLU A 184 6.39 -25.85 -4.41
C GLU A 184 5.70 -25.87 -3.03
N LYS A 185 5.74 -24.75 -2.32
CA LYS A 185 4.75 -24.51 -1.29
C LYS A 185 3.45 -24.16 -1.99
N GLU A 186 2.45 -24.98 -1.72
CA GLU A 186 1.05 -24.74 -2.04
C GLU A 186 0.72 -23.24 -1.85
N SER A 187 0.51 -22.56 -2.96
CA SER A 187 0.32 -21.11 -3.05
C SER A 187 -1.05 -20.63 -2.54
N ASP A 188 -1.83 -21.46 -1.86
CA ASP A 188 -3.25 -21.17 -1.58
C ASP A 188 -3.61 -20.94 -0.11
N LYS A 189 -2.64 -20.95 0.81
CA LYS A 189 -2.95 -20.63 2.21
C LYS A 189 -1.86 -19.71 2.79
N ILE A 190 -2.05 -18.43 2.63
CA ILE A 190 -1.48 -17.46 3.56
C ILE A 190 -2.32 -17.61 4.83
N GLU A 191 -1.88 -18.48 5.75
CA GLU A 191 -2.49 -18.57 7.07
C GLU A 191 -2.30 -17.21 7.74
N ASP A 192 -3.40 -16.66 8.21
CA ASP A 192 -3.43 -15.47 9.05
C ASP A 192 -2.72 -15.84 10.36
N SER A 193 -1.38 -15.70 10.35
CA SER A 193 -0.56 -15.96 11.52
C SER A 193 -0.91 -14.87 12.53
N GLY A 194 -1.88 -15.20 13.37
CA GLY A 194 -2.41 -14.35 14.43
C GLY A 194 -1.33 -13.91 15.40
N LYS A 195 -0.57 -12.88 15.07
CA LYS A 195 0.32 -12.19 15.99
C LYS A 195 -0.22 -10.83 16.39
N VAL A 196 -0.26 -10.70 17.66
CA VAL A 196 -0.43 -9.58 18.56
C VAL A 196 0.18 -8.29 17.99
N GLY A 197 -0.66 -7.53 17.29
CA GLY A 197 -0.46 -6.13 17.00
C GLY A 197 -1.84 -5.53 16.82
N GLU A 198 -2.26 -4.67 17.72
CA GLU A 198 -3.57 -4.03 17.87
C GLU A 198 -4.75 -5.01 17.73
N GLU A 199 -5.41 -5.33 18.83
CA GLU A 199 -6.66 -6.10 18.84
C GLU A 199 -7.66 -5.38 17.95
N VAL A 200 -7.99 -6.01 16.81
CA VAL A 200 -9.04 -5.50 15.93
C VAL A 200 -10.36 -5.74 16.64
N PRO A 201 -11.13 -4.70 16.96
CA PRO A 201 -12.40 -4.86 17.66
C PRO A 201 -13.39 -5.70 16.83
N ASP A 202 -14.24 -6.46 17.50
CA ASP A 202 -15.25 -7.30 16.85
C ASP A 202 -16.55 -6.50 16.61
N PHE A 203 -17.24 -6.81 15.52
CA PHE A 203 -18.59 -6.27 15.30
C PHE A 203 -19.61 -6.72 16.36
N ALA A 204 -19.32 -7.80 17.08
CA ALA A 204 -20.09 -8.23 18.24
C ALA A 204 -20.10 -7.20 19.38
N ASP A 205 -19.06 -6.35 19.45
CA ASP A 205 -18.97 -5.27 20.45
C ASP A 205 -19.70 -3.99 20.03
N LEU A 206 -20.27 -3.96 18.81
CA LEU A 206 -20.96 -2.80 18.25
C LEU A 206 -22.48 -2.91 18.44
N TYR A 207 -23.01 -2.32 19.52
CA TYR A 207 -24.41 -2.37 19.88
C TYR A 207 -25.25 -1.28 19.17
N GLY A 208 -26.50 -1.59 18.79
CA GLY A 208 -27.48 -0.62 18.29
C GLY A 208 -27.16 0.04 16.95
N GLN A 209 -26.24 -0.51 16.15
CA GLN A 209 -25.77 0.07 14.89
C GLN A 209 -25.98 -0.88 13.69
N GLU A 210 -27.15 -1.49 13.58
CA GLU A 210 -27.45 -2.49 12.54
C GLU A 210 -27.27 -1.94 11.12
N ASN A 211 -27.77 -0.74 10.85
CA ASN A 211 -27.63 -0.10 9.53
C ASN A 211 -26.17 0.21 9.19
N VAL A 212 -25.37 0.63 10.17
CA VAL A 212 -23.95 0.92 9.98
C VAL A 212 -23.17 -0.37 9.71
N ARG A 213 -23.52 -1.44 10.44
CA ARG A 213 -22.93 -2.78 10.24
C ARG A 213 -23.25 -3.31 8.84
N ARG A 214 -24.53 -3.21 8.41
CA ARG A 214 -24.93 -3.63 7.05
C ARG A 214 -24.23 -2.81 5.97
N ALA A 215 -24.13 -1.49 6.12
CA ALA A 215 -23.38 -0.63 5.20
C ALA A 215 -21.89 -0.99 5.16
N ALA A 216 -21.28 -1.30 6.30
CA ALA A 216 -19.90 -1.74 6.39
C ALA A 216 -19.66 -3.10 5.67
N GLU A 217 -20.56 -4.07 5.87
CA GLU A 217 -20.55 -5.36 5.16
C GLU A 217 -20.60 -5.16 3.64
N ILE A 218 -21.55 -4.37 3.15
CA ILE A 218 -21.70 -4.06 1.71
C ILE A 218 -20.45 -3.34 1.18
N ALA A 219 -19.94 -2.35 1.93
CA ALA A 219 -18.75 -1.59 1.54
C ALA A 219 -17.54 -2.52 1.36
N VAL A 220 -17.29 -3.41 2.31
CA VAL A 220 -16.18 -4.36 2.25
C VAL A 220 -16.41 -5.42 1.17
N ALA A 221 -17.63 -5.95 1.04
CA ALA A 221 -17.95 -6.94 0.02
C ALA A 221 -17.76 -6.42 -1.40
N GLY A 222 -18.09 -5.14 -1.66
CA GLY A 222 -17.97 -4.52 -2.98
C GLY A 222 -16.70 -3.71 -3.22
N GLY A 223 -15.93 -3.39 -2.16
CA GLY A 223 -14.81 -2.44 -2.21
C GLY A 223 -15.27 -0.99 -2.36
N HIS A 224 -16.43 -0.65 -1.77
CA HIS A 224 -17.07 0.65 -1.90
C HIS A 224 -16.58 1.65 -0.85
N ASN A 225 -16.51 2.92 -1.24
CA ASN A 225 -16.21 4.02 -0.32
C ASN A 225 -17.40 4.33 0.58
N LEU A 226 -17.15 4.47 1.88
CA LEU A 226 -18.17 4.65 2.91
C LEU A 226 -18.01 5.97 3.66
N LEU A 227 -19.11 6.69 3.84
CA LEU A 227 -19.22 7.85 4.73
C LEU A 227 -20.20 7.54 5.88
N MET A 228 -19.73 7.65 7.10
CA MET A 228 -20.54 7.54 8.31
C MET A 228 -20.80 8.93 8.89
N VAL A 229 -22.08 9.27 9.05
CA VAL A 229 -22.52 10.56 9.60
C VAL A 229 -23.27 10.31 10.90
N GLY A 230 -22.92 10.96 12.00
CA GLY A 230 -23.63 10.74 13.26
C GLY A 230 -23.03 11.51 14.43
N PRO A 231 -23.70 11.54 15.60
CA PRO A 231 -23.21 12.24 16.77
C PRO A 231 -21.90 11.66 17.31
N PRO A 232 -21.14 12.44 18.10
CA PRO A 232 -19.97 11.91 18.79
C PRO A 232 -20.38 10.74 19.70
N GLY A 233 -19.49 9.74 19.83
CA GLY A 233 -19.74 8.54 20.62
C GLY A 233 -20.70 7.52 19.99
N SER A 234 -21.06 7.65 18.70
CA SER A 234 -21.92 6.68 18.00
C SER A 234 -21.14 5.45 17.43
N GLY A 235 -19.90 5.25 17.78
CA GLY A 235 -19.12 4.06 17.37
C GLY A 235 -18.52 4.12 15.96
N LYS A 236 -18.49 5.27 15.27
CA LYS A 236 -17.97 5.41 13.89
C LYS A 236 -16.54 4.94 13.72
N THR A 237 -15.65 5.38 14.59
CA THR A 237 -14.22 5.00 14.57
C THR A 237 -14.05 3.52 14.90
N MET A 238 -14.83 2.99 15.84
CA MET A 238 -14.86 1.55 16.15
C MET A 238 -15.33 0.73 14.95
N THR A 239 -16.43 1.15 14.29
CA THR A 239 -16.90 0.50 13.06
C THR A 239 -15.81 0.45 11.99
N ALA A 240 -15.11 1.57 11.76
CA ALA A 240 -14.02 1.60 10.77
C ALA A 240 -12.91 0.59 11.10
N LYS A 241 -12.56 0.43 12.37
CA LYS A 241 -11.59 -0.59 12.84
C LYS A 241 -12.14 -2.01 12.68
N CYS A 242 -13.41 -2.26 13.02
CA CYS A 242 -14.06 -3.56 12.78
C CYS A 242 -14.06 -3.96 11.30
N MET A 243 -14.22 -2.97 10.38
CA MET A 243 -14.18 -3.23 8.94
C MET A 243 -12.85 -3.85 8.48
N ALA A 244 -11.74 -3.49 9.11
CA ALA A 244 -10.43 -4.09 8.82
C ALA A 244 -10.43 -5.61 9.13
N GLY A 245 -11.16 -6.04 10.16
CA GLY A 245 -11.30 -7.45 10.57
C GLY A 245 -12.08 -8.32 9.58
N ILE A 246 -13.01 -7.73 8.83
CA ILE A 246 -13.85 -8.44 7.85
C ILE A 246 -13.34 -8.33 6.41
N LEU A 247 -12.20 -7.66 6.16
CA LEU A 247 -11.58 -7.63 4.83
C LEU A 247 -11.24 -9.06 4.38
N PRO A 248 -11.46 -9.39 3.09
CA PRO A 248 -11.05 -10.67 2.54
C PRO A 248 -9.53 -10.81 2.58
N PRO A 249 -8.99 -12.04 2.71
CA PRO A 249 -7.56 -12.28 2.70
C PRO A 249 -6.93 -11.78 1.40
N MET A 250 -5.67 -11.35 1.46
CA MET A 250 -4.89 -11.00 0.28
C MET A 250 -4.44 -12.27 -0.45
N ASN A 251 -4.39 -12.18 -1.77
CA ASN A 251 -3.66 -13.18 -2.55
C ASN A 251 -2.15 -12.87 -2.51
N TYR A 252 -1.33 -13.80 -3.03
CA TYR A 252 0.13 -13.66 -3.01
C TYR A 252 0.62 -12.43 -3.79
N GLU A 253 -0.01 -12.10 -4.92
CA GLU A 253 0.37 -10.96 -5.75
C GLU A 253 0.09 -9.63 -5.04
N GLU A 254 -1.10 -9.49 -4.42
CA GLU A 254 -1.45 -8.33 -3.59
C GLU A 254 -0.48 -8.17 -2.41
N SER A 255 -0.16 -9.26 -1.72
CA SER A 255 0.80 -9.28 -0.60
C SER A 255 2.19 -8.85 -1.05
N MET A 256 2.66 -9.34 -2.19
CA MET A 256 3.97 -8.98 -2.75
C MET A 256 4.03 -7.52 -3.19
N GLU A 257 2.98 -7.00 -3.82
CA GLU A 257 2.91 -5.59 -4.24
C GLU A 257 2.95 -4.66 -3.03
N LEU A 258 2.15 -4.97 -2.00
CA LEU A 258 2.15 -4.22 -0.75
C LEU A 258 3.49 -4.31 -0.03
N THR A 259 4.09 -5.50 0.02
CA THR A 259 5.39 -5.72 0.66
C THR A 259 6.51 -4.93 -0.02
N LYS A 260 6.51 -4.85 -1.36
CA LYS A 260 7.46 -4.00 -2.12
C LYS A 260 7.33 -2.53 -1.71
N LEU A 261 6.10 -2.04 -1.56
CA LEU A 261 5.85 -0.66 -1.14
C LEU A 261 6.43 -0.36 0.25
N TYR A 262 6.18 -1.26 1.21
CA TYR A 262 6.68 -1.11 2.58
C TYR A 262 8.19 -1.35 2.68
N SER A 263 8.75 -2.21 1.82
CA SER A 263 10.21 -2.43 1.68
C SER A 263 10.93 -1.13 1.31
N VAL A 264 10.42 -0.42 0.29
CA VAL A 264 10.98 0.87 -0.16
C VAL A 264 10.95 1.92 0.94
N MET A 265 9.94 1.87 1.81
CA MET A 265 9.82 2.76 2.97
C MET A 265 10.71 2.34 4.15
N GLY A 266 11.34 1.16 4.09
CA GLY A 266 12.10 0.59 5.19
C GLY A 266 11.23 0.20 6.40
N MET A 267 9.93 -0.04 6.16
CA MET A 267 8.93 -0.31 7.20
C MET A 267 8.67 -1.81 7.43
N LEU A 268 9.42 -2.69 6.76
CA LEU A 268 9.26 -4.14 6.97
C LEU A 268 9.89 -4.55 8.31
N ASP A 269 9.12 -5.31 9.08
CA ASP A 269 9.62 -6.01 10.26
C ASP A 269 10.46 -7.23 9.79
N GLY A 270 11.68 -7.35 10.28
CA GLY A 270 12.55 -8.48 9.94
C GLY A 270 12.04 -9.85 10.43
N LYS A 271 10.96 -9.88 11.24
CA LYS A 271 10.33 -11.11 11.73
C LYS A 271 9.37 -11.71 10.71
N GLU A 272 8.53 -10.88 10.10
CA GLU A 272 7.55 -11.25 9.09
C GLU A 272 7.79 -10.43 7.82
N PRO A 273 8.55 -10.94 6.86
CA PRO A 273 8.93 -10.17 5.70
C PRO A 273 7.79 -9.96 4.70
N LEU A 274 6.79 -10.87 4.66
CA LEU A 274 5.62 -10.78 3.79
C LEU A 274 4.44 -10.18 4.57
N ILE A 275 3.88 -9.11 4.06
CA ILE A 275 2.66 -8.50 4.62
C ILE A 275 1.47 -9.36 4.21
N SER A 276 0.85 -10.03 5.17
CA SER A 276 -0.30 -10.91 4.98
C SER A 276 -1.65 -10.25 5.31
N ARG A 277 -1.63 -9.13 6.04
CA ARG A 277 -2.84 -8.39 6.45
C ARG A 277 -3.02 -7.12 5.64
N ARG A 278 -4.26 -6.84 5.27
CA ARG A 278 -4.62 -5.58 4.61
C ARG A 278 -4.41 -4.41 5.57
N PRO A 279 -3.74 -3.33 5.14
CA PRO A 279 -3.45 -2.20 6.01
C PRO A 279 -4.73 -1.42 6.37
N PHE A 280 -4.77 -0.96 7.62
CA PHE A 280 -5.69 0.06 8.08
C PHE A 280 -4.87 1.32 8.42
N ARG A 281 -5.08 2.39 7.66
CA ARG A 281 -4.35 3.64 7.82
C ARG A 281 -5.30 4.72 8.30
N GLU A 282 -5.18 5.10 9.57
CA GLU A 282 -5.92 6.20 10.17
C GLU A 282 -5.12 7.49 10.02
N VAL A 283 -5.75 8.49 9.39
CA VAL A 283 -5.10 9.78 9.12
C VAL A 283 -5.76 10.86 9.94
N HIS A 284 -4.97 11.58 10.72
CA HIS A 284 -5.44 12.70 11.51
C HIS A 284 -5.70 13.92 10.62
N HIS A 285 -6.70 14.75 10.93
CA HIS A 285 -7.12 15.91 10.14
C HIS A 285 -6.03 17.00 9.98
N THR A 286 -4.99 16.99 10.85
CA THR A 286 -3.82 17.88 10.73
C THR A 286 -2.81 17.44 9.68
N ALA A 287 -3.00 16.29 9.05
CA ALA A 287 -2.09 15.77 8.04
C ALA A 287 -1.93 16.76 6.88
N THR A 288 -0.70 16.85 6.39
CA THR A 288 -0.39 17.70 5.23
C THR A 288 -0.66 16.96 3.92
N ARG A 289 -0.80 17.72 2.82
CA ARG A 289 -0.89 17.15 1.48
C ARG A 289 0.27 16.20 1.18
N ALA A 290 1.49 16.55 1.59
CA ALA A 290 2.68 15.73 1.38
C ALA A 290 2.65 14.44 2.20
N ALA A 291 2.10 14.44 3.41
CA ALA A 291 1.91 13.23 4.20
C ALA A 291 0.95 12.25 3.51
N LEU A 292 -0.12 12.74 2.88
CA LEU A 292 -1.09 11.90 2.19
C LEU A 292 -0.57 11.33 0.87
N ILE A 293 -0.11 12.19 -0.03
CA ILE A 293 0.31 11.79 -1.38
C ILE A 293 1.70 11.17 -1.36
N GLY A 294 2.53 11.63 -0.43
CA GLY A 294 3.96 11.44 -0.50
C GLY A 294 4.67 12.64 -1.13
N GLY A 295 5.94 12.60 -1.19
CA GLY A 295 6.76 13.69 -1.72
C GLY A 295 8.20 13.66 -1.22
N GLY A 296 8.81 14.82 -1.17
CA GLY A 296 10.22 15.01 -0.84
C GLY A 296 11.08 15.24 -2.07
N ILE A 297 12.38 15.46 -1.87
CA ILE A 297 13.39 15.57 -2.94
C ILE A 297 13.48 14.23 -3.70
N VAL A 298 13.42 13.14 -2.95
CA VAL A 298 13.19 11.79 -3.47
C VAL A 298 11.74 11.45 -3.15
N PRO A 299 10.85 11.35 -4.14
CA PRO A 299 9.46 11.05 -3.88
C PRO A 299 9.33 9.69 -3.19
N ARG A 300 8.72 9.71 -1.99
CA ARG A 300 8.34 8.53 -1.21
C ARG A 300 6.82 8.42 -1.19
N PRO A 301 6.28 7.19 -1.14
CA PRO A 301 4.84 7.00 -0.99
C PRO A 301 4.32 7.64 0.31
N GLY A 302 3.10 8.19 0.26
CA GLY A 302 2.38 8.73 1.43
C GLY A 302 1.35 7.74 1.97
N GLU A 303 0.53 8.21 2.95
CA GLU A 303 -0.49 7.39 3.63
C GLU A 303 -1.49 6.76 2.66
N ILE A 304 -1.84 7.43 1.56
CA ILE A 304 -2.74 6.90 0.54
C ILE A 304 -2.15 5.65 -0.11
N SER A 305 -0.86 5.67 -0.45
CA SER A 305 -0.19 4.50 -1.01
C SER A 305 0.06 3.42 0.04
N LEU A 306 0.36 3.81 1.28
CA LEU A 306 0.50 2.86 2.39
C LEU A 306 -0.82 2.17 2.77
N ALA A 307 -1.97 2.74 2.39
CA ALA A 307 -3.29 2.13 2.51
C ALA A 307 -3.64 1.20 1.34
N HIS A 308 -2.74 1.01 0.36
CA HIS A 308 -2.98 0.17 -0.81
C HIS A 308 -3.46 -1.22 -0.43
N SER A 309 -4.47 -1.73 -1.13
CA SER A 309 -5.17 -3.00 -0.87
C SER A 309 -5.87 -3.09 0.50
N GLY A 310 -6.02 -1.96 1.22
CA GLY A 310 -6.61 -1.88 2.55
C GLY A 310 -7.60 -0.74 2.71
N ILE A 311 -7.64 -0.14 3.90
CA ILE A 311 -8.54 0.96 4.27
C ILE A 311 -7.73 2.22 4.57
N LEU A 312 -8.14 3.33 3.97
CA LEU A 312 -7.77 4.68 4.40
C LEU A 312 -8.93 5.27 5.20
N PHE A 313 -8.73 5.49 6.49
CA PHE A 313 -9.74 6.05 7.37
C PHE A 313 -9.48 7.53 7.66
N LEU A 314 -10.50 8.36 7.42
CA LEU A 314 -10.49 9.79 7.71
C LEU A 314 -11.56 10.09 8.75
N ASP A 315 -11.16 10.32 10.00
CA ASP A 315 -12.08 10.78 11.03
C ASP A 315 -12.22 12.31 10.99
N GLU A 316 -13.33 12.82 11.50
CA GLU A 316 -13.63 14.26 11.52
C GLU A 316 -13.47 14.93 10.14
N LEU A 317 -14.02 14.31 9.10
CA LEU A 317 -13.82 14.68 7.68
C LEU A 317 -13.93 16.19 7.40
N PRO A 318 -14.88 17.00 7.98
CA PRO A 318 -14.96 18.44 7.75
C PRO A 318 -13.84 19.27 8.40
N GLU A 319 -13.00 18.66 9.26
CA GLU A 319 -11.87 19.36 9.89
C GLU A 319 -10.62 19.32 9.02
N PHE A 320 -10.58 18.43 8.01
CA PHE A 320 -9.51 18.46 7.03
C PHE A 320 -9.55 19.73 6.17
N LYS A 321 -8.38 20.27 5.86
CA LYS A 321 -8.28 21.37 4.89
C LYS A 321 -8.82 20.91 3.54
N ARG A 322 -9.64 21.74 2.88
CA ARG A 322 -10.22 21.45 1.57
C ARG A 322 -9.17 21.01 0.54
N SER A 323 -7.99 21.66 0.53
CA SER A 323 -6.88 21.31 -0.35
C SER A 323 -6.32 19.90 -0.12
N VAL A 324 -6.50 19.35 1.08
CA VAL A 324 -6.10 17.98 1.46
C VAL A 324 -7.13 16.97 0.95
N LEU A 325 -8.42 17.26 1.07
CA LEU A 325 -9.48 16.38 0.54
C LEU A 325 -9.48 16.33 -1.00
N GLU A 326 -9.19 17.45 -1.67
CA GLU A 326 -9.17 17.51 -3.13
C GLU A 326 -8.09 16.61 -3.76
N VAL A 327 -6.99 16.34 -3.04
CA VAL A 327 -5.94 15.45 -3.58
C VAL A 327 -6.34 13.97 -3.61
N LEU A 328 -7.34 13.57 -2.82
CA LEU A 328 -7.88 12.20 -2.84
C LEU A 328 -8.68 11.89 -4.11
N ARG A 329 -9.12 12.92 -4.85
CA ARG A 329 -9.98 12.75 -6.02
C ARG A 329 -9.34 11.90 -7.11
N GLN A 330 -8.06 12.13 -7.40
CA GLN A 330 -7.34 11.39 -8.43
C GLN A 330 -7.09 9.92 -8.02
N PRO A 331 -6.55 9.62 -6.83
CA PRO A 331 -6.35 8.23 -6.40
C PRO A 331 -7.64 7.41 -6.35
N LEU A 332 -8.76 8.01 -5.91
CA LEU A 332 -10.05 7.33 -5.87
C LEU A 332 -10.61 6.95 -7.25
N GLU A 333 -10.19 7.63 -8.32
CA GLU A 333 -10.58 7.31 -9.69
C GLU A 333 -9.54 6.44 -10.40
N GLN A 334 -8.25 6.79 -10.27
CA GLN A 334 -7.16 6.17 -11.03
C GLN A 334 -6.46 5.01 -10.31
N ARG A 335 -6.72 4.85 -8.99
CA ARG A 335 -6.08 3.84 -8.13
C ARG A 335 -4.55 3.92 -8.13
N SER A 336 -4.03 5.08 -8.44
CA SER A 336 -2.60 5.39 -8.45
C SER A 336 -2.37 6.86 -8.15
N ILE A 337 -1.19 7.16 -7.62
CA ILE A 337 -0.69 8.52 -7.39
C ILE A 337 0.47 8.75 -8.33
N GLN A 338 0.43 9.85 -9.08
CA GLN A 338 1.53 10.29 -9.91
C GLN A 338 2.16 11.54 -9.30
N ILE A 339 3.46 11.47 -9.01
CA ILE A 339 4.26 12.59 -8.53
C ILE A 339 5.26 12.98 -9.60
N THR A 340 5.02 14.12 -10.24
CA THR A 340 5.94 14.67 -11.24
C THR A 340 6.95 15.58 -10.58
N ARG A 341 8.24 15.38 -10.86
CA ARG A 341 9.37 16.19 -10.44
C ARG A 341 10.29 16.47 -11.63
N THR A 342 11.18 17.40 -11.48
CA THR A 342 12.24 17.65 -12.48
C THR A 342 13.13 16.43 -12.71
N SER A 343 13.22 15.54 -11.70
CA SER A 343 13.99 14.30 -11.75
C SER A 343 13.25 13.12 -12.39
N GLY A 344 11.94 13.23 -12.68
CA GLY A 344 11.16 12.14 -13.29
C GLY A 344 9.71 12.09 -12.82
N ASN A 345 8.97 11.12 -13.37
CA ASN A 345 7.61 10.80 -12.99
C ASN A 345 7.61 9.53 -12.12
N TYR A 346 7.02 9.63 -10.94
CA TYR A 346 6.92 8.54 -9.97
C TYR A 346 5.48 8.13 -9.83
N ILE A 347 5.19 6.85 -10.03
CA ILE A 347 3.85 6.28 -9.90
C ILE A 347 3.85 5.33 -8.72
N PHE A 348 2.91 5.56 -7.79
CA PHE A 348 2.68 4.71 -6.63
C PHE A 348 1.27 4.12 -6.69
N PRO A 349 1.09 2.85 -6.36
CA PRO A 349 -0.23 2.24 -6.28
C PRO A 349 -1.04 2.88 -5.15
N ALA A 350 -2.35 3.00 -5.36
CA ALA A 350 -3.27 3.65 -4.44
C ALA A 350 -4.68 3.05 -4.56
N ASP A 351 -4.77 1.72 -4.64
CA ASP A 351 -6.04 1.01 -4.63
C ASP A 351 -6.45 0.73 -3.18
N PHE A 352 -7.27 1.61 -2.62
CA PHE A 352 -7.72 1.54 -1.24
C PHE A 352 -9.22 1.80 -1.16
N MET A 353 -9.84 1.33 -0.10
CA MET A 353 -11.20 1.67 0.28
C MET A 353 -11.16 2.89 1.20
N LEU A 354 -11.85 3.97 0.79
CA LEU A 354 -11.99 5.16 1.63
C LEU A 354 -13.14 4.96 2.61
N VAL A 355 -12.84 5.01 3.90
CA VAL A 355 -13.83 5.07 4.98
C VAL A 355 -13.69 6.42 5.66
N SER A 356 -14.79 7.15 5.79
CA SER A 356 -14.79 8.49 6.39
C SER A 356 -15.86 8.59 7.46
N ALA A 357 -15.56 9.36 8.49
CA ALA A 357 -16.51 9.64 9.56
C ALA A 357 -16.64 11.16 9.78
N MET A 358 -17.85 11.61 10.09
CA MET A 358 -18.11 13.01 10.42
C MET A 358 -19.27 13.16 11.40
N ASN A 359 -19.30 14.29 12.07
CA ASN A 359 -20.45 14.70 12.86
C ASN A 359 -21.49 15.39 11.96
N THR A 360 -22.71 15.49 12.44
CA THR A 360 -23.82 16.10 11.71
C THR A 360 -23.76 17.64 11.67
N CYS A 361 -23.06 18.24 12.64
CA CYS A 361 -22.83 19.69 12.77
C CYS A 361 -21.64 19.94 13.71
N PRO A 362 -21.16 21.19 13.91
CA PRO A 362 -20.06 21.47 14.83
C PRO A 362 -20.28 21.00 16.27
N CYS A 363 -21.51 21.10 16.81
CA CYS A 363 -21.81 20.58 18.15
C CYS A 363 -22.16 19.09 18.18
N GLY A 364 -22.32 18.45 17.01
CA GLY A 364 -22.63 17.03 16.86
C GLY A 364 -24.06 16.61 17.22
N LYS A 365 -24.97 17.54 17.50
CA LYS A 365 -26.31 17.24 18.03
C LYS A 365 -27.46 17.44 17.02
N PHE A 366 -27.19 17.95 15.83
CA PHE A 366 -28.22 18.09 14.78
C PHE A 366 -28.70 16.70 14.32
N PRO A 367 -29.99 16.45 14.07
CA PRO A 367 -31.13 17.36 14.08
C PRO A 367 -31.87 17.48 15.42
N SER A 368 -31.30 17.04 16.53
CA SER A 368 -31.92 17.10 17.86
C SER A 368 -32.21 18.54 18.29
N THR A 369 -33.27 18.74 19.11
CA THR A 369 -33.59 20.00 19.77
C THR A 369 -32.49 20.51 20.70
N ALA A 370 -31.55 19.65 21.12
CA ALA A 370 -30.38 20.00 21.90
C ALA A 370 -29.25 20.62 21.06
N CYS A 371 -29.44 20.77 19.73
CA CYS A 371 -28.46 21.40 18.85
C CYS A 371 -28.45 22.91 19.09
N THR A 372 -27.25 23.46 19.32
CA THR A 372 -27.03 24.90 19.54
C THR A 372 -26.53 25.65 18.30
N CYS A 373 -26.33 24.93 17.19
CA CYS A 373 -25.82 25.50 15.95
C CYS A 373 -26.91 26.23 15.17
N THR A 374 -26.59 27.40 14.64
CA THR A 374 -27.46 28.08 13.68
C THR A 374 -27.47 27.37 12.33
N PRO A 375 -28.53 27.49 11.50
CA PRO A 375 -28.55 26.92 10.15
C PRO A 375 -27.35 27.33 9.31
N ALA A 376 -26.89 28.58 9.41
CA ALA A 376 -25.70 29.08 8.71
C ALA A 376 -24.40 28.36 9.14
N GLN A 377 -24.26 28.07 10.44
CA GLN A 377 -23.11 27.32 10.95
C GLN A 377 -23.12 25.86 10.47
N ILE A 378 -24.30 25.22 10.44
CA ILE A 378 -24.44 23.86 9.91
C ILE A 378 -24.07 23.84 8.43
N GLN A 379 -24.61 24.77 7.64
CA GLN A 379 -24.31 24.85 6.21
C GLN A 379 -22.84 25.14 5.95
N ALA A 380 -22.20 26.06 6.69
CA ALA A 380 -20.78 26.34 6.60
C ALA A 380 -19.92 25.10 6.94
N TYR A 381 -20.34 24.29 7.93
CA TYR A 381 -19.65 23.07 8.30
C TYR A 381 -19.75 22.01 7.21
N LEU A 382 -20.94 21.76 6.68
CA LEU A 382 -21.17 20.77 5.63
C LEU A 382 -20.54 21.16 4.29
N SER A 383 -20.48 22.48 3.97
CA SER A 383 -19.89 23.00 2.73
C SER A 383 -18.37 22.89 2.67
N LYS A 384 -17.69 22.55 3.78
CA LYS A 384 -16.27 22.21 3.78
C LYS A 384 -15.98 20.99 2.91
N ILE A 385 -16.94 20.07 2.77
CA ILE A 385 -16.86 18.91 1.89
C ILE A 385 -17.44 19.28 0.53
N SER A 386 -16.62 19.19 -0.51
CA SER A 386 -17.06 19.56 -1.87
C SER A 386 -17.96 18.48 -2.48
N GLN A 387 -18.95 18.88 -3.29
CA GLN A 387 -19.79 17.95 -4.03
C GLN A 387 -18.99 16.95 -4.89
N PRO A 388 -17.90 17.37 -5.60
CA PRO A 388 -17.08 16.42 -6.32
C PRO A 388 -16.38 15.37 -5.45
N PHE A 389 -16.15 15.65 -4.17
CA PHE A 389 -15.64 14.64 -3.24
C PHE A 389 -16.76 13.67 -2.82
N LEU A 390 -17.95 14.18 -2.47
CA LEU A 390 -19.12 13.36 -2.16
C LEU A 390 -19.52 12.44 -3.31
N ASP A 391 -19.37 12.93 -4.54
CA ASP A 391 -19.57 12.10 -5.74
C ASP A 391 -18.63 10.90 -5.84
N ARG A 392 -17.63 10.74 -4.96
CA ARG A 392 -16.73 9.60 -4.89
C ARG A 392 -17.01 8.67 -3.72
N ILE A 393 -17.96 9.01 -2.90
CA ILE A 393 -18.51 8.14 -1.84
C ILE A 393 -19.62 7.29 -2.43
N ASP A 394 -19.58 5.98 -2.25
CA ASP A 394 -20.57 5.06 -2.80
C ASP A 394 -21.76 4.87 -1.84
N LEU A 395 -21.48 4.75 -0.55
CA LEU A 395 -22.48 4.60 0.51
C LEU A 395 -22.34 5.70 1.56
N SER A 396 -23.46 6.28 1.94
CA SER A 396 -23.56 7.19 3.09
C SER A 396 -24.54 6.60 4.08
N VAL A 397 -24.14 6.45 5.36
CA VAL A 397 -24.96 5.86 6.41
C VAL A 397 -25.00 6.76 7.64
N GLU A 398 -26.17 6.83 8.29
CA GLU A 398 -26.34 7.56 9.53
C GLU A 398 -26.11 6.63 10.72
N ALA A 399 -25.15 7.00 11.57
CA ALA A 399 -24.88 6.32 12.84
C ALA A 399 -25.77 6.93 13.93
N SER A 400 -26.66 6.15 14.50
CA SER A 400 -27.55 6.59 15.58
C SER A 400 -26.80 6.72 16.91
N LYS A 401 -27.34 7.53 17.81
CA LYS A 401 -26.89 7.53 19.20
C LYS A 401 -27.24 6.19 19.82
N VAL A 402 -26.27 5.52 20.45
CA VAL A 402 -26.51 4.29 21.21
C VAL A 402 -27.35 4.64 22.45
N GLU A 403 -28.52 4.02 22.59
CA GLU A 403 -29.35 4.21 23.75
C GLU A 403 -28.90 3.33 24.91
N TYR A 404 -29.12 3.81 26.15
CA TYR A 404 -28.75 3.03 27.36
C TYR A 404 -29.37 1.64 27.36
N ARG A 405 -30.56 1.50 26.81
CA ARG A 405 -31.30 0.21 26.66
C ARG A 405 -30.52 -0.79 25.80
N ASP A 406 -29.79 -0.31 24.78
CA ASP A 406 -29.02 -1.18 23.88
C ASP A 406 -27.72 -1.68 24.54
N LEU A 407 -27.22 -0.94 25.54
CA LEU A 407 -26.02 -1.31 26.31
C LEU A 407 -26.32 -2.31 27.45
N VAL A 408 -27.54 -2.30 27.99
CA VAL A 408 -27.95 -3.08 29.19
C VAL A 408 -28.72 -4.35 28.84
N LYS A 409 -29.17 -4.51 27.61
CA LYS A 409 -29.93 -5.70 27.19
C LYS A 409 -29.05 -6.96 27.18
N GLU A 410 -29.10 -7.69 28.28
CA GLU A 410 -28.54 -9.05 28.40
C GLU A 410 -29.25 -10.11 27.51
N SER A 411 -30.28 -9.73 26.77
CA SER A 411 -31.15 -10.74 26.18
C SER A 411 -32.03 -10.29 25.04
N VAL A 412 -31.57 -9.96 23.87
CA VAL A 412 -32.28 -10.25 22.60
C VAL A 412 -31.34 -9.91 21.45
N SER A 413 -30.70 -10.91 20.84
CA SER A 413 -29.72 -10.92 19.76
C SER A 413 -28.38 -10.28 20.11
N CYS A 414 -27.41 -11.08 20.50
CA CYS A 414 -25.99 -10.69 20.40
C CYS A 414 -25.72 -10.20 18.98
N PRO A 415 -25.05 -9.04 18.82
CA PRO A 415 -24.64 -8.58 17.50
C PRO A 415 -23.82 -9.67 16.78
N GLU A 416 -23.96 -9.77 15.47
CA GLU A 416 -23.21 -10.74 14.69
C GLU A 416 -21.70 -10.50 14.82
N SER A 417 -20.93 -11.56 15.00
CA SER A 417 -19.47 -11.47 15.09
C SER A 417 -18.83 -11.14 13.73
N SER A 418 -17.69 -10.51 13.78
CA SER A 418 -16.87 -10.23 12.61
C SER A 418 -16.59 -11.48 11.77
N ALA A 419 -16.46 -12.65 12.41
CA ALA A 419 -16.21 -13.93 11.71
C ALA A 419 -17.38 -14.31 10.78
N VAL A 420 -18.62 -14.15 11.24
CA VAL A 420 -19.82 -14.46 10.43
C VAL A 420 -19.94 -13.50 9.26
N ILE A 421 -19.75 -12.20 9.48
CA ILE A 421 -19.78 -11.17 8.44
C ILE A 421 -18.65 -11.42 7.42
N LYS A 422 -17.43 -11.72 7.88
CA LYS A 422 -16.28 -12.04 7.01
C LYS A 422 -16.58 -13.23 6.09
N ALA A 423 -17.24 -14.26 6.58
CA ALA A 423 -17.60 -15.42 5.77
C ALA A 423 -18.51 -15.03 4.60
N ARG A 424 -19.57 -14.20 4.84
CA ARG A 424 -20.47 -13.69 3.79
C ARG A 424 -19.73 -12.80 2.79
N VAL A 425 -18.88 -11.91 3.29
CA VAL A 425 -18.02 -11.04 2.46
C VAL A 425 -17.11 -11.85 1.55
N CYS A 426 -16.44 -12.88 2.08
CA CYS A 426 -15.56 -13.74 1.30
C CYS A 426 -16.33 -14.51 0.22
N GLU A 427 -17.54 -14.96 0.51
CA GLU A 427 -18.38 -15.65 -0.46
C GLU A 427 -18.87 -14.72 -1.58
N ALA A 428 -19.28 -13.49 -1.25
CA ALA A 428 -19.61 -12.48 -2.25
C ALA A 428 -18.41 -12.15 -3.15
N ARG A 429 -17.19 -12.05 -2.57
CA ARG A 429 -15.95 -11.82 -3.33
C ARG A 429 -15.57 -12.99 -4.25
N LYS A 430 -15.81 -14.24 -3.84
CA LYS A 430 -15.61 -15.40 -4.73
C LYS A 430 -16.52 -15.32 -5.95
N ARG A 431 -17.80 -14.95 -5.77
CA ARG A 431 -18.75 -14.72 -6.87
C ARG A 431 -18.27 -13.65 -7.83
N GLN A 432 -17.77 -12.52 -7.31
CA GLN A 432 -17.19 -11.45 -8.10
C GLN A 432 -15.97 -11.94 -8.88
N LYS A 433 -15.04 -12.64 -8.22
CA LYS A 433 -13.84 -13.22 -8.86
C LYS A 433 -14.22 -14.17 -10.00
N THR A 434 -15.22 -15.02 -9.82
CA THR A 434 -15.73 -15.92 -10.86
C THR A 434 -16.38 -15.14 -12.01
N ARG A 435 -17.19 -14.12 -11.70
CA ARG A 435 -17.87 -13.28 -12.71
C ARG A 435 -16.89 -12.50 -13.57
N TYR A 436 -15.79 -12.01 -12.99
CA TYR A 436 -14.81 -11.14 -13.63
C TYR A 436 -13.55 -11.88 -14.10
N GLN A 437 -13.59 -13.20 -14.18
CA GLN A 437 -12.50 -13.99 -14.75
C GLN A 437 -12.07 -13.42 -16.12
N ASN A 438 -10.77 -13.36 -16.37
CA ASN A 438 -10.18 -12.78 -17.58
C ASN A 438 -10.35 -11.25 -17.75
N THR A 439 -10.71 -10.54 -16.70
CA THR A 439 -10.71 -9.07 -16.65
C THR A 439 -9.76 -8.56 -15.57
N LYS A 440 -9.48 -7.25 -15.58
CA LYS A 440 -8.71 -6.60 -14.51
C LYS A 440 -9.57 -6.17 -13.32
N ILE A 441 -10.86 -6.52 -13.33
CA ILE A 441 -11.83 -6.13 -12.30
C ILE A 441 -11.71 -7.10 -11.13
N GLN A 442 -11.45 -6.58 -9.95
CA GLN A 442 -11.34 -7.39 -8.72
C GLN A 442 -12.59 -7.33 -7.86
N CYS A 443 -13.40 -6.25 -7.98
CA CYS A 443 -14.60 -6.04 -7.19
C CYS A 443 -15.62 -5.16 -7.92
N ASN A 444 -16.86 -5.14 -7.40
CA ASN A 444 -17.96 -4.40 -8.03
C ASN A 444 -17.72 -2.88 -8.08
N ALA A 445 -17.01 -2.29 -7.13
CA ALA A 445 -16.66 -0.88 -7.17
C ALA A 445 -15.80 -0.49 -8.39
N MET A 446 -15.08 -1.45 -8.99
CA MET A 446 -14.25 -1.25 -10.17
C MET A 446 -15.02 -1.22 -11.49
N LEU A 447 -16.29 -1.63 -11.51
CA LEU A 447 -17.10 -1.66 -12.72
C LEU A 447 -17.23 -0.26 -13.35
N HIS A 448 -17.08 -0.17 -14.65
CA HIS A 448 -17.24 1.08 -15.40
C HIS A 448 -17.65 0.82 -16.86
N GLY A 449 -18.23 1.82 -17.51
CA GLY A 449 -18.56 1.75 -18.94
C GLY A 449 -19.36 0.52 -19.35
N ALA A 450 -18.85 -0.24 -20.30
CA ALA A 450 -19.50 -1.42 -20.86
C ALA A 450 -19.69 -2.57 -19.86
N GLU A 451 -18.75 -2.72 -18.90
CA GLU A 451 -18.85 -3.76 -17.87
C GLU A 451 -20.04 -3.49 -16.94
N LEU A 452 -20.31 -2.22 -16.60
CA LEU A 452 -21.46 -1.88 -15.77
C LEU A 452 -22.76 -2.30 -16.46
N SER A 453 -22.93 -1.97 -17.75
CA SER A 453 -24.11 -2.35 -18.54
C SER A 453 -24.25 -3.87 -18.71
N LYS A 454 -23.11 -4.59 -18.72
CA LYS A 454 -23.09 -6.05 -18.86
C LYS A 454 -23.52 -6.75 -17.57
N TYR A 455 -23.00 -6.31 -16.41
CA TYR A 455 -23.13 -7.03 -15.14
C TYR A 455 -24.17 -6.45 -14.17
N CYS A 456 -24.67 -5.23 -14.42
CA CYS A 456 -25.69 -4.57 -13.60
C CYS A 456 -26.97 -4.34 -14.42
N ARG A 457 -27.45 -5.40 -15.06
CA ARG A 457 -28.71 -5.33 -15.85
C ARG A 457 -29.90 -5.17 -14.91
N LEU A 458 -30.85 -4.32 -15.29
CA LEU A 458 -32.11 -4.10 -14.59
C LEU A 458 -33.25 -4.58 -15.49
N ASN A 459 -34.28 -5.21 -14.91
CA ASN A 459 -35.54 -5.53 -15.56
C ASN A 459 -36.43 -4.28 -15.63
N LYS A 460 -37.61 -4.40 -16.20
CA LYS A 460 -38.53 -3.25 -16.42
C LYS A 460 -38.95 -2.57 -15.12
N GLU A 461 -39.20 -3.34 -14.06
CA GLU A 461 -39.64 -2.82 -12.76
C GLU A 461 -38.52 -2.05 -12.06
N GLU A 462 -37.28 -2.60 -12.05
CA GLU A 462 -36.12 -1.96 -11.47
C GLU A 462 -35.73 -0.69 -12.26
N MET A 463 -35.85 -0.72 -13.61
CA MET A 463 -35.66 0.47 -14.43
C MET A 463 -36.64 1.58 -14.10
N ARG A 464 -37.91 1.24 -13.86
CA ARG A 464 -38.97 2.20 -13.44
C ARG A 464 -38.65 2.82 -12.09
N LEU A 465 -38.30 2.00 -11.10
CA LEU A 465 -37.90 2.48 -9.78
C LEU A 465 -36.68 3.41 -9.87
N MET A 466 -35.67 3.00 -10.64
CA MET A 466 -34.46 3.78 -10.80
C MET A 466 -34.72 5.11 -11.50
N GLY A 467 -35.63 5.16 -12.51
CA GLY A 467 -36.08 6.39 -13.14
C GLY A 467 -36.75 7.34 -12.15
N GLN A 468 -37.68 6.83 -11.32
CA GLN A 468 -38.32 7.61 -10.25
C GLN A 468 -37.28 8.15 -9.25
N ALA A 469 -36.34 7.30 -8.80
CA ALA A 469 -35.27 7.72 -7.89
C ALA A 469 -34.36 8.77 -8.51
N TYR A 470 -34.07 8.67 -9.81
CA TYR A 470 -33.25 9.62 -10.55
C TYR A 470 -33.87 11.03 -10.52
N ASP A 471 -35.17 11.14 -10.78
CA ASP A 471 -35.90 12.40 -10.77
C ASP A 471 -36.07 12.95 -9.35
N VAL A 472 -36.53 12.11 -8.40
CA VAL A 472 -36.81 12.55 -7.02
C VAL A 472 -35.56 12.97 -6.27
N LEU A 473 -34.47 12.22 -6.42
CA LEU A 473 -33.21 12.50 -5.73
C LEU A 473 -32.29 13.44 -6.52
N ASN A 474 -32.68 13.83 -7.74
CA ASN A 474 -31.87 14.69 -8.61
C ASN A 474 -30.49 14.10 -8.85
N LEU A 475 -30.43 12.81 -9.20
CA LEU A 475 -29.19 12.05 -9.32
C LEU A 475 -28.35 12.52 -10.51
N THR A 476 -27.04 12.45 -10.36
CA THR A 476 -26.11 12.58 -11.48
C THR A 476 -25.88 11.21 -12.15
N ALA A 477 -25.38 11.19 -13.37
CA ALA A 477 -24.96 9.94 -14.03
C ALA A 477 -23.96 9.14 -13.19
N ARG A 478 -23.08 9.81 -12.44
CA ARG A 478 -22.15 9.16 -11.51
C ARG A 478 -22.86 8.49 -10.36
N SER A 479 -23.81 9.18 -9.72
CA SER A 479 -24.63 8.61 -8.63
C SER A 479 -25.44 7.42 -9.11
N TYR A 480 -26.02 7.50 -10.32
CA TYR A 480 -26.73 6.39 -10.96
C TYR A 480 -25.82 5.14 -11.07
N HIS A 481 -24.63 5.28 -11.62
CA HIS A 481 -23.69 4.16 -11.76
C HIS A 481 -23.27 3.56 -10.42
N ARG A 482 -23.15 4.36 -9.37
CA ARG A 482 -22.81 3.88 -8.03
C ARG A 482 -23.92 3.07 -7.40
N ILE A 483 -25.17 3.56 -7.50
CA ILE A 483 -26.32 2.80 -7.02
C ILE A 483 -26.33 1.40 -7.67
N LEU A 484 -26.06 1.31 -8.98
CA LEU A 484 -26.00 0.03 -9.67
C LEU A 484 -24.89 -0.90 -9.13
N LYS A 485 -23.69 -0.35 -8.86
CA LYS A 485 -22.58 -1.12 -8.29
C LYS A 485 -22.91 -1.64 -6.89
N VAL A 486 -23.51 -0.79 -6.06
CA VAL A 486 -23.93 -1.14 -4.70
C VAL A 486 -25.05 -2.19 -4.76
N ALA A 487 -26.08 -2.00 -5.60
CA ALA A 487 -27.15 -2.98 -5.79
C ALA A 487 -26.62 -4.34 -6.27
N ARG A 488 -25.61 -4.36 -7.16
CA ARG A 488 -24.93 -5.60 -7.57
C ARG A 488 -24.23 -6.28 -6.39
N THR A 489 -23.63 -5.51 -5.49
CA THR A 489 -22.96 -6.05 -4.30
C THR A 489 -23.95 -6.62 -3.31
N ILE A 490 -25.09 -5.95 -3.09
CA ILE A 490 -26.18 -6.45 -2.24
C ILE A 490 -26.70 -7.77 -2.80
N ALA A 491 -26.95 -7.84 -4.13
CA ALA A 491 -27.37 -9.06 -4.78
C ALA A 491 -26.33 -10.21 -4.66
N ASP A 492 -25.02 -9.89 -4.66
CA ASP A 492 -23.97 -10.89 -4.44
C ASP A 492 -24.00 -11.44 -3.00
N LEU A 493 -24.24 -10.57 -2.01
CA LEU A 493 -24.41 -10.96 -0.60
C LEU A 493 -25.66 -11.82 -0.38
N ASP A 494 -26.75 -11.53 -1.12
CA ASP A 494 -28.01 -12.27 -1.05
C ASP A 494 -28.03 -13.48 -2.00
N TYR A 495 -26.86 -13.88 -2.53
CA TYR A 495 -26.72 -15.03 -3.43
C TYR A 495 -27.56 -14.96 -4.72
N SER A 496 -27.99 -13.77 -5.14
CA SER A 496 -28.78 -13.55 -6.34
C SER A 496 -27.92 -13.33 -7.58
N GLU A 497 -28.27 -13.98 -8.70
CA GLU A 497 -27.61 -13.74 -9.99
C GLU A 497 -28.04 -12.41 -10.62
N GLU A 498 -29.28 -11.99 -10.40
CA GLU A 498 -29.85 -10.76 -10.91
C GLU A 498 -30.02 -9.72 -9.80
N ILE A 499 -30.03 -8.45 -10.18
CA ILE A 499 -30.36 -7.35 -9.28
C ILE A 499 -31.89 -7.32 -9.20
N LYS A 500 -32.45 -7.54 -7.99
CA LYS A 500 -33.87 -7.46 -7.72
C LYS A 500 -34.26 -6.08 -7.19
N LEU A 501 -35.58 -5.83 -7.15
CA LEU A 501 -36.15 -4.58 -6.66
C LEU A 501 -35.68 -4.22 -5.24
N GLU A 502 -35.62 -5.21 -4.34
CA GLU A 502 -35.17 -5.07 -2.95
C GLU A 502 -33.72 -4.57 -2.87
N HIS A 503 -32.82 -5.15 -3.68
CA HIS A 503 -31.40 -4.76 -3.73
C HIS A 503 -31.24 -3.31 -4.19
N LEU A 504 -32.07 -2.90 -5.16
CA LEU A 504 -32.03 -1.54 -5.68
C LEU A 504 -32.59 -0.53 -4.66
N GLN A 505 -33.66 -0.89 -3.95
CA GLN A 505 -34.24 -0.07 -2.89
C GLN A 505 -33.24 0.17 -1.76
N GLU A 506 -32.56 -0.89 -1.29
CA GLU A 506 -31.52 -0.77 -0.28
C GLU A 506 -30.37 0.14 -0.78
N ALA A 507 -29.91 -0.05 -2.01
CA ALA A 507 -28.82 0.75 -2.60
C ALA A 507 -29.19 2.25 -2.74
N ILE A 508 -30.44 2.56 -3.13
CA ILE A 508 -30.95 3.94 -3.21
C ILE A 508 -30.98 4.56 -1.81
N GLY A 509 -31.35 3.78 -0.79
CA GLY A 509 -31.39 4.23 0.61
C GLY A 509 -30.09 4.86 1.08
N TYR A 510 -28.93 4.33 0.66
CA TYR A 510 -27.62 4.88 1.01
C TYR A 510 -27.28 6.20 0.33
N ARG A 511 -28.11 6.72 -0.59
CA ARG A 511 -27.93 8.03 -1.24
C ARG A 511 -28.91 9.10 -0.73
N THR A 512 -29.87 8.72 0.09
CA THR A 512 -30.86 9.68 0.63
C THR A 512 -30.25 10.71 1.58
N LEU A 513 -29.16 10.36 2.26
CA LEU A 513 -28.42 11.26 3.15
C LEU A 513 -27.79 12.44 2.42
N ASP A 514 -27.43 12.27 1.15
CA ASP A 514 -26.88 13.36 0.34
C ASP A 514 -27.89 14.49 0.21
N LYS A 515 -29.16 14.16 0.00
CA LYS A 515 -30.25 15.15 -0.04
C LYS A 515 -30.54 15.73 1.34
N LYS A 516 -30.50 14.91 2.40
CA LYS A 516 -30.76 15.34 3.78
C LYS A 516 -29.76 16.39 4.27
N TYR A 517 -28.47 16.22 3.98
CA TYR A 517 -27.40 17.07 4.52
C TYR A 517 -26.87 18.10 3.51
N TRP A 518 -26.84 17.78 2.22
CA TRP A 518 -26.29 18.65 1.16
C TRP A 518 -27.33 19.07 0.13
N GLY A 519 -28.58 18.60 0.23
CA GLY A 519 -29.66 19.07 -0.59
C GLY A 519 -29.92 20.57 -0.30
N ARG A 520 -30.14 21.36 -1.35
CA ARG A 520 -30.58 22.74 -1.16
C ARG A 520 -31.93 22.71 -0.49
N TYR A 521 -32.05 23.29 0.70
CA TYR A 521 -33.33 23.70 1.21
C TYR A 521 -33.86 24.76 0.24
N VAL A 522 -34.81 24.40 -0.58
CA VAL A 522 -35.64 25.33 -1.35
C VAL A 522 -36.63 25.95 -0.40
#